data_cee866f62a7d967c3f0dd692a88a21e5
#
_entry.id   cee866f62a7d967c3f0dd692a88a21e5
#
_cell.length_a   1.000
_cell.length_b   1.000
_cell.length_c   1.000
_cell.angle_alpha   90.00
_cell.angle_beta   90.00
_cell.angle_gamma   90.00
#
_symmetry.space_group_name_H-M   'P 1'
#
loop_
_entity.id
_entity.type
_entity.pdbx_description
1 polymer ?
#
loop_
_entity_poly.entity_id
_entity_poly.type
_entity_poly.pdbx_seq_one_letter_code
_entity_poly.pdbx_strand_id
1 'polypeptide(L)'
;MKLDGILDSLKIENPTNEKPITHTLMDGGKLHVPKDKLNLLYKKIVKYGIKENVNVQLVERMGDFHPFVVDIDIKYTNEINDRQYTDETVNQIISFLWAKLTDYIDLKDKSTFGEIWIMEKDKPYPCSTNKKYKSKDGIHITFPKIIISKKTYKKCIHELKKEKQIQSIFNDTCNITPDNEEDTLFDGCFTSWQPYGCGKKNESYYKLTKVFTIDEGDNPIQIDENTFETYYSDNLTILKTMSMCYREKETIQYLPPLQSIVDKGLKNLTSSNTSGFVMVNNNDIYGQVPCYVDNNNIINPYKIVEEEELKLIQGLVSCLSSERASDYSKWLSVGLCLHNLNNEKLLVDWKKF
;
A
#
# COMPACT_ATOMS: atom_id res chain seq x y z
N MET A 1 -26.71 -16.32 -7.05
CA MET A 1 -25.43 -16.49 -7.77
C MET A 1 -24.37 -16.85 -6.74
N LYS A 2 -23.51 -17.85 -7.00
CA LYS A 2 -22.36 -18.19 -6.16
C LYS A 2 -21.28 -17.09 -6.31
N LEU A 3 -20.28 -17.05 -5.42
CA LEU A 3 -19.23 -16.03 -5.44
C LEU A 3 -18.47 -16.05 -6.79
N ASP A 4 -18.05 -17.23 -7.24
CA ASP A 4 -17.31 -17.40 -8.51
C ASP A 4 -18.07 -16.80 -9.70
N GLY A 5 -19.38 -17.07 -9.80
CA GLY A 5 -20.19 -16.50 -10.88
C GLY A 5 -20.32 -14.95 -10.81
N ILE A 6 -20.16 -14.35 -9.64
CA ILE A 6 -20.09 -12.89 -9.52
C ILE A 6 -18.70 -12.42 -9.96
N LEU A 7 -17.63 -13.04 -9.45
CA LEU A 7 -16.26 -12.68 -9.81
C LEU A 7 -16.04 -12.81 -11.32
N ASP A 8 -16.53 -13.89 -11.95
CA ASP A 8 -16.44 -14.08 -13.39
C ASP A 8 -17.19 -12.99 -14.18
N SER A 9 -18.35 -12.56 -13.70
CA SER A 9 -19.11 -11.48 -14.35
C SER A 9 -18.46 -10.10 -14.25
N LEU A 10 -17.48 -9.93 -13.37
CA LEU A 10 -16.75 -8.69 -13.11
C LEU A 10 -15.36 -8.68 -13.74
N LYS A 11 -14.90 -9.80 -14.33
CA LYS A 11 -13.59 -9.89 -15.00
C LYS A 11 -13.52 -8.95 -16.19
N ILE A 12 -12.36 -8.33 -16.36
CA ILE A 12 -12.02 -7.49 -17.50
C ILE A 12 -10.68 -7.93 -18.09
N GLU A 13 -10.58 -7.98 -19.41
CA GLU A 13 -9.31 -8.26 -20.10
C GLU A 13 -8.51 -6.97 -20.29
N ASN A 14 -9.16 -5.95 -20.82
CA ASN A 14 -8.55 -4.67 -21.14
C ASN A 14 -9.15 -3.55 -20.26
N PRO A 15 -8.42 -3.07 -19.25
CA PRO A 15 -8.86 -1.95 -18.43
C PRO A 15 -8.88 -0.65 -19.25
N THR A 16 -9.88 0.18 -19.00
CA THR A 16 -10.02 1.53 -19.58
C THR A 16 -10.23 2.55 -18.47
N ASN A 17 -10.19 3.84 -18.81
CA ASN A 17 -10.51 4.91 -17.85
C ASN A 17 -11.94 4.80 -17.30
N GLU A 18 -12.89 4.30 -18.11
CA GLU A 18 -14.28 4.08 -17.69
C GLU A 18 -14.44 2.79 -16.85
N LYS A 19 -13.60 1.79 -17.11
CA LYS A 19 -13.56 0.52 -16.39
C LYS A 19 -12.17 0.25 -15.84
N PRO A 20 -11.72 1.02 -14.84
CA PRO A 20 -10.41 0.80 -14.21
C PRO A 20 -10.41 -0.52 -13.42
N ILE A 21 -9.23 -1.05 -13.18
CA ILE A 21 -9.06 -2.18 -12.27
C ILE A 21 -9.34 -1.70 -10.85
N THR A 22 -10.38 -2.25 -10.22
CA THR A 22 -10.73 -1.95 -8.82
C THR A 22 -10.32 -3.07 -7.86
N HIS A 23 -10.28 -4.30 -8.37
CA HIS A 23 -9.86 -5.49 -7.63
C HIS A 23 -9.02 -6.39 -8.52
N THR A 24 -8.24 -7.27 -7.89
CA THR A 24 -7.51 -8.33 -8.57
C THR A 24 -7.66 -9.64 -7.81
N LEU A 25 -7.75 -10.76 -8.54
CA LEU A 25 -7.64 -12.08 -7.94
C LEU A 25 -6.17 -12.39 -7.67
N MET A 26 -5.85 -13.02 -6.54
CA MET A 26 -4.47 -13.32 -6.17
C MET A 26 -3.82 -14.40 -7.05
N ASP A 27 -4.63 -15.22 -7.70
CA ASP A 27 -4.22 -16.25 -8.69
C ASP A 27 -4.15 -15.72 -10.13
N GLY A 28 -4.38 -14.42 -10.30
CA GLY A 28 -4.43 -13.74 -11.59
C GLY A 28 -5.86 -13.44 -12.04
N GLY A 29 -6.07 -12.28 -12.57
CA GLY A 29 -7.38 -11.79 -13.02
C GLY A 29 -7.65 -10.37 -12.57
N LYS A 30 -8.09 -9.54 -13.50
CA LYS A 30 -8.42 -8.14 -13.28
C LYS A 30 -9.92 -7.98 -13.18
N LEU A 31 -10.40 -7.29 -12.17
CA LEU A 31 -11.81 -7.04 -11.99
C LEU A 31 -12.13 -5.55 -12.01
N HIS A 32 -13.21 -5.19 -12.65
CA HIS A 32 -13.86 -3.91 -12.48
C HIS A 32 -15.17 -4.14 -11.72
N VAL A 33 -15.22 -3.67 -10.48
CA VAL A 33 -16.43 -3.75 -9.65
C VAL A 33 -17.07 -2.36 -9.62
N PRO A 34 -18.20 -2.14 -10.32
CA PRO A 34 -18.93 -0.87 -10.24
C PRO A 34 -19.44 -0.60 -8.82
N LYS A 35 -19.62 0.68 -8.45
CA LYS A 35 -20.08 1.08 -7.10
C LYS A 35 -21.37 0.39 -6.68
N ASP A 36 -22.35 0.25 -7.60
CA ASP A 36 -23.63 -0.42 -7.37
C ASP A 36 -23.50 -1.93 -7.10
N LYS A 37 -22.42 -2.57 -7.57
CA LYS A 37 -22.14 -4.00 -7.36
C LYS A 37 -21.29 -4.27 -6.11
N LEU A 38 -20.61 -3.27 -5.58
CA LEU A 38 -19.68 -3.45 -4.46
C LEU A 38 -20.37 -4.04 -3.22
N ASN A 39 -21.53 -3.51 -2.85
CA ASN A 39 -22.29 -4.03 -1.71
C ASN A 39 -22.71 -5.51 -1.87
N LEU A 40 -23.02 -5.93 -3.08
CA LEU A 40 -23.32 -7.34 -3.38
C LEU A 40 -22.07 -8.20 -3.22
N LEU A 41 -20.92 -7.76 -3.75
CA LEU A 41 -19.65 -8.45 -3.60
C LEU A 41 -19.29 -8.61 -2.12
N TYR A 42 -19.38 -7.56 -1.31
CA TYR A 42 -19.06 -7.59 0.12
C TYR A 42 -19.98 -8.55 0.89
N LYS A 43 -21.28 -8.56 0.62
CA LYS A 43 -22.21 -9.56 1.19
C LYS A 43 -21.78 -11.00 0.87
N LYS A 44 -21.18 -11.23 -0.32
CA LYS A 44 -20.69 -12.55 -0.69
C LYS A 44 -19.36 -12.89 -0.05
N ILE A 45 -18.46 -11.92 0.09
CA ILE A 45 -17.21 -12.11 0.86
C ILE A 45 -17.54 -12.48 2.30
N VAL A 46 -18.44 -11.76 2.95
CA VAL A 46 -18.88 -12.09 4.32
C VAL A 46 -19.49 -13.49 4.39
N LYS A 47 -20.38 -13.83 3.45
CA LYS A 47 -21.01 -15.15 3.43
C LYS A 47 -19.97 -16.26 3.26
N TYR A 48 -19.18 -16.20 2.20
CA TYR A 48 -18.27 -17.27 1.83
C TYR A 48 -16.96 -17.21 2.61
N GLY A 49 -16.31 -16.04 2.69
CA GLY A 49 -15.00 -15.87 3.32
C GLY A 49 -15.04 -16.00 4.83
N ILE A 50 -16.05 -15.41 5.47
CA ILE A 50 -16.11 -15.36 6.93
C ILE A 50 -17.01 -16.46 7.49
N LYS A 51 -18.29 -16.56 7.06
CA LYS A 51 -19.25 -17.51 7.64
C LYS A 51 -19.03 -18.95 7.21
N GLU A 52 -18.69 -19.17 5.94
CA GLU A 52 -18.45 -20.51 5.39
C GLU A 52 -16.95 -20.88 5.38
N ASN A 53 -16.07 -19.96 5.81
CA ASN A 53 -14.62 -20.14 5.87
C ASN A 53 -13.99 -20.61 4.55
N VAL A 54 -14.53 -20.15 3.42
CA VAL A 54 -13.97 -20.40 2.09
C VAL A 54 -12.85 -19.40 1.82
N ASN A 55 -11.70 -19.87 1.36
CA ASN A 55 -10.58 -18.99 1.05
C ASN A 55 -10.87 -18.10 -0.17
N VAL A 56 -11.23 -16.84 0.07
CA VAL A 56 -11.51 -15.83 -0.95
C VAL A 56 -10.22 -15.08 -1.28
N GLN A 57 -9.67 -15.37 -2.47
CA GLN A 57 -8.37 -14.83 -2.92
C GLN A 57 -8.55 -13.53 -3.70
N LEU A 58 -8.88 -12.45 -3.01
CA LEU A 58 -9.18 -11.15 -3.61
C LEU A 58 -8.38 -10.04 -2.93
N VAL A 59 -7.91 -9.07 -3.69
CA VAL A 59 -7.35 -7.80 -3.19
C VAL A 59 -8.07 -6.61 -3.83
N GLU A 60 -8.31 -5.57 -3.05
CA GLU A 60 -8.76 -4.27 -3.53
C GLU A 60 -7.59 -3.43 -4.02
N ARG A 61 -7.77 -2.71 -5.10
CA ARG A 61 -6.83 -1.66 -5.52
C ARG A 61 -7.12 -0.40 -4.73
N MET A 62 -6.09 0.22 -4.21
CA MET A 62 -6.25 1.50 -3.52
C MET A 62 -6.79 2.54 -4.48
N GLY A 63 -7.93 3.13 -4.13
CA GLY A 63 -8.51 4.28 -4.79
C GLY A 63 -7.67 5.55 -4.60
N ASP A 64 -8.10 6.67 -5.19
CA ASP A 64 -7.43 7.97 -5.03
C ASP A 64 -7.48 8.45 -3.57
N PHE A 65 -8.55 8.11 -2.87
CA PHE A 65 -8.73 8.33 -1.43
C PHE A 65 -9.05 7.01 -0.75
N HIS A 66 -8.42 6.76 0.39
CA HIS A 66 -8.61 5.53 1.15
C HIS A 66 -8.29 5.75 2.64
N PRO A 67 -8.72 4.85 3.54
CA PRO A 67 -8.30 4.89 4.93
C PRO A 67 -6.78 4.82 5.07
N PHE A 68 -6.23 5.46 6.11
CA PHE A 68 -4.82 5.29 6.43
C PHE A 68 -4.60 3.88 6.98
N VAL A 69 -3.67 3.15 6.39
CA VAL A 69 -3.37 1.75 6.74
C VAL A 69 -1.87 1.51 6.86
N VAL A 70 -1.51 0.53 7.68
CA VAL A 70 -0.12 0.09 7.87
C VAL A 70 -0.10 -1.43 7.88
N ASP A 71 0.88 -2.02 7.21
CA ASP A 71 1.18 -3.44 7.22
C ASP A 71 2.51 -3.68 7.96
N ILE A 72 2.46 -4.47 9.01
CA ILE A 72 3.63 -4.93 9.76
C ILE A 72 3.86 -6.40 9.43
N ASP A 73 4.89 -6.68 8.65
CA ASP A 73 5.22 -8.01 8.11
C ASP A 73 6.38 -8.60 8.91
N ILE A 74 6.08 -9.44 9.88
CA ILE A 74 7.02 -10.03 10.85
C ILE A 74 7.54 -11.35 10.29
N LYS A 75 8.86 -11.52 10.22
CA LYS A 75 9.50 -12.72 9.65
C LYS A 75 10.58 -13.28 10.56
N TYR A 76 10.62 -14.62 10.65
CA TYR A 76 11.56 -15.36 11.49
C TYR A 76 12.32 -16.40 10.67
N THR A 77 13.63 -16.50 10.89
CA THR A 77 14.48 -17.54 10.30
C THR A 77 14.25 -18.90 10.94
N ASN A 78 13.64 -18.94 12.11
CA ASN A 78 13.25 -20.14 12.83
C ASN A 78 11.75 -20.45 12.66
N GLU A 79 11.38 -21.70 12.99
CA GLU A 79 9.98 -22.08 13.10
C GLU A 79 9.40 -21.51 14.38
N ILE A 80 8.37 -20.66 14.26
CA ILE A 80 7.67 -20.01 15.36
C ILE A 80 6.20 -20.43 15.27
N ASN A 81 5.67 -21.01 16.34
CA ASN A 81 4.29 -21.50 16.41
C ASN A 81 3.38 -20.56 17.18
N ASP A 82 3.93 -19.77 18.08
CA ASP A 82 3.19 -18.85 18.94
C ASP A 82 3.61 -17.41 18.65
N ARG A 83 2.67 -16.47 18.83
CA ARG A 83 2.89 -15.05 18.64
C ARG A 83 3.97 -14.53 19.60
N GLN A 84 4.92 -13.78 19.06
CA GLN A 84 6.07 -13.31 19.82
C GLN A 84 5.95 -11.86 20.29
N TYR A 85 5.14 -11.05 19.60
CA TYR A 85 4.82 -9.70 20.07
C TYR A 85 3.65 -9.72 21.07
N THR A 86 3.58 -8.70 21.88
CA THR A 86 2.62 -8.56 23.00
C THR A 86 1.65 -7.41 22.75
N ASP A 87 0.68 -7.25 23.63
CA ASP A 87 -0.20 -6.07 23.62
C ASP A 87 0.58 -4.77 23.85
N GLU A 88 1.67 -4.83 24.63
CA GLU A 88 2.58 -3.70 24.81
C GLU A 88 3.24 -3.30 23.48
N THR A 89 3.67 -4.26 22.67
CA THR A 89 4.19 -4.00 21.32
C THR A 89 3.18 -3.23 20.47
N VAL A 90 1.94 -3.70 20.46
CA VAL A 90 0.85 -3.05 19.70
C VAL A 90 0.59 -1.64 20.22
N ASN A 91 0.52 -1.45 21.54
CA ASN A 91 0.32 -0.14 22.17
C ASN A 91 1.42 0.85 21.80
N GLN A 92 2.70 0.44 21.84
CA GLN A 92 3.82 1.30 21.49
C GLN A 92 3.83 1.65 20.00
N ILE A 93 3.49 0.70 19.11
CA ILE A 93 3.33 0.98 17.68
C ILE A 93 2.23 2.01 17.44
N ILE A 94 1.06 1.85 18.06
CA ILE A 94 -0.05 2.81 17.92
C ILE A 94 0.37 4.19 18.43
N SER A 95 0.99 4.27 19.61
CA SER A 95 1.48 5.52 20.19
C SER A 95 2.46 6.23 19.27
N PHE A 96 3.42 5.49 18.71
CA PHE A 96 4.36 6.03 17.73
C PHE A 96 3.65 6.54 16.47
N LEU A 97 2.79 5.73 15.87
CA LEU A 97 2.05 6.12 14.66
C LEU A 97 1.17 7.34 14.91
N TRP A 98 0.44 7.38 16.02
CA TRP A 98 -0.42 8.51 16.39
C TRP A 98 0.39 9.79 16.59
N ALA A 99 1.44 9.75 17.41
CA ALA A 99 2.30 10.90 17.67
C ALA A 99 2.89 11.46 16.38
N LYS A 100 3.33 10.59 15.47
CA LYS A 100 3.90 11.04 14.19
C LYS A 100 2.86 11.51 13.19
N LEU A 101 1.68 10.91 13.16
CA LEU A 101 0.59 11.39 12.31
C LEU A 101 0.12 12.79 12.74
N THR A 102 0.08 13.09 14.04
CA THR A 102 -0.25 14.43 14.56
C THR A 102 0.78 15.50 14.20
N ASP A 103 2.03 15.11 13.89
CA ASP A 103 3.06 16.04 13.37
C ASP A 103 2.78 16.44 11.90
N TYR A 104 2.02 15.64 11.15
CA TYR A 104 1.82 15.82 9.71
C TYR A 104 0.41 16.24 9.33
N ILE A 105 -0.59 15.79 10.07
CA ILE A 105 -2.00 16.00 9.78
C ILE A 105 -2.75 16.50 11.02
N ASP A 106 -3.80 17.30 10.80
CA ASP A 106 -4.62 17.83 11.89
C ASP A 106 -5.60 16.78 12.40
N LEU A 107 -5.24 16.15 13.52
CA LEU A 107 -6.03 15.12 14.21
C LEU A 107 -6.57 15.59 15.58
N LYS A 108 -6.77 16.92 15.76
CA LYS A 108 -7.24 17.48 17.03
C LYS A 108 -8.58 16.91 17.48
N ASP A 109 -9.46 16.58 16.53
CA ASP A 109 -10.72 15.90 16.85
C ASP A 109 -10.48 14.39 17.04
N LYS A 110 -10.00 14.03 18.22
CA LYS A 110 -9.70 12.64 18.60
C LYS A 110 -10.94 11.75 18.60
N SER A 111 -12.10 12.32 18.89
CA SER A 111 -13.38 11.58 18.88
C SER A 111 -13.74 11.08 17.48
N THR A 112 -13.37 11.85 16.46
CA THR A 112 -13.56 11.46 15.06
C THR A 112 -12.41 10.61 14.53
N PHE A 113 -11.15 10.99 14.77
CA PHE A 113 -9.99 10.38 14.09
C PHE A 113 -9.26 9.32 14.91
N GLY A 114 -9.47 9.29 16.24
CA GLY A 114 -8.72 8.45 17.17
C GLY A 114 -9.13 6.98 17.21
N GLU A 115 -10.04 6.52 16.35
CA GLU A 115 -10.43 5.12 16.26
C GLU A 115 -9.41 4.33 15.43
N ILE A 116 -8.82 3.27 15.99
CA ILE A 116 -7.75 2.49 15.38
C ILE A 116 -8.09 1.00 15.48
N TRP A 117 -8.05 0.31 14.35
CA TRP A 117 -8.39 -1.09 14.22
C TRP A 117 -7.16 -1.96 13.99
N ILE A 118 -7.02 -3.00 14.81
CA ILE A 118 -5.93 -3.97 14.72
C ILE A 118 -6.47 -5.28 14.18
N MET A 119 -5.84 -5.75 13.13
CA MET A 119 -6.20 -7.02 12.52
C MET A 119 -5.00 -7.95 12.53
N GLU A 120 -5.25 -9.16 12.96
CA GLU A 120 -4.24 -10.18 13.15
C GLU A 120 -4.72 -11.51 12.58
N LYS A 121 -3.78 -12.37 12.21
CA LYS A 121 -4.08 -13.80 11.99
C LYS A 121 -4.12 -14.53 13.33
N ASP A 122 -4.71 -15.74 13.35
CA ASP A 122 -4.86 -16.49 14.60
C ASP A 122 -3.51 -16.82 15.26
N LYS A 123 -2.49 -17.10 14.45
CA LYS A 123 -1.13 -17.46 14.89
C LYS A 123 -0.12 -17.26 13.76
N PRO A 124 1.19 -17.29 14.08
CA PRO A 124 2.24 -17.35 13.06
C PRO A 124 2.03 -18.52 12.09
N TYR A 125 2.53 -18.39 10.88
CA TYR A 125 2.34 -19.36 9.81
C TYR A 125 3.62 -19.50 8.95
N PRO A 126 3.78 -20.63 8.19
CA PRO A 126 4.96 -20.85 7.37
C PRO A 126 5.19 -19.75 6.34
N CYS A 127 6.43 -19.28 6.20
CA CYS A 127 6.81 -18.32 5.17
C CYS A 127 7.11 -19.05 3.86
N SER A 128 6.18 -19.00 2.90
CA SER A 128 6.32 -19.64 1.58
C SER A 128 7.02 -18.78 0.53
N THR A 129 7.13 -17.47 0.75
CA THR A 129 7.58 -16.49 -0.26
C THR A 129 9.08 -16.25 -0.26
N ASN A 130 9.77 -16.53 0.83
CA ASN A 130 11.21 -16.31 0.95
C ASN A 130 11.85 -17.46 1.75
N LYS A 131 12.74 -18.20 1.10
CA LYS A 131 13.44 -19.37 1.72
C LYS A 131 14.35 -19.01 2.91
N LYS A 132 14.73 -17.74 3.07
CA LYS A 132 15.50 -17.26 4.23
C LYS A 132 14.70 -17.40 5.51
N TYR A 133 13.38 -17.17 5.44
CA TYR A 133 12.51 -17.17 6.60
C TYR A 133 11.64 -18.44 6.62
N LYS A 134 11.46 -19.03 7.81
CA LYS A 134 10.63 -20.22 7.99
C LYS A 134 9.22 -19.87 8.44
N SER A 135 9.09 -18.87 9.29
CA SER A 135 7.80 -18.43 9.82
C SER A 135 7.58 -16.94 9.60
N LYS A 136 6.32 -16.56 9.55
CA LYS A 136 5.92 -15.15 9.56
C LYS A 136 4.64 -14.95 10.38
N ASP A 137 4.47 -13.74 10.88
CA ASP A 137 3.25 -13.20 11.46
C ASP A 137 3.00 -11.82 10.85
N GLY A 138 1.94 -11.14 11.22
CA GLY A 138 1.68 -9.81 10.73
C GLY A 138 0.55 -9.11 11.46
N ILE A 139 0.62 -7.79 11.42
CA ILE A 139 -0.38 -6.90 12.00
C ILE A 139 -0.81 -5.92 10.90
N HIS A 140 -2.10 -5.87 10.59
CA HIS A 140 -2.68 -4.80 9.81
C HIS A 140 -3.27 -3.76 10.76
N ILE A 141 -2.87 -2.51 10.62
CA ILE A 141 -3.39 -1.39 11.39
C ILE A 141 -4.18 -0.49 10.45
N THR A 142 -5.40 -0.16 10.81
CA THR A 142 -6.26 0.72 10.01
C THR A 142 -6.79 1.86 10.88
N PHE A 143 -6.70 3.07 10.35
CA PHE A 143 -7.34 4.26 10.89
C PHE A 143 -8.57 4.56 9.99
N PRO A 144 -9.73 3.99 10.30
CA PRO A 144 -10.84 3.94 9.34
C PRO A 144 -11.46 5.31 9.05
N LYS A 145 -11.26 6.29 9.92
CA LYS A 145 -11.76 7.66 9.79
C LYS A 145 -10.76 8.64 9.18
N ILE A 146 -9.48 8.25 9.08
CA ILE A 146 -8.46 9.08 8.44
C ILE A 146 -8.45 8.74 6.95
N ILE A 147 -9.29 9.45 6.18
CA ILE A 147 -9.31 9.28 4.71
C ILE A 147 -8.29 10.23 4.11
N ILE A 148 -7.36 9.68 3.37
CA ILE A 148 -6.19 10.38 2.85
C ILE A 148 -6.03 10.12 1.35
N SER A 149 -5.48 11.07 0.60
CA SER A 149 -5.15 10.84 -0.79
C SER A 149 -3.97 9.87 -0.92
N LYS A 150 -4.02 9.03 -1.95
CA LYS A 150 -2.94 8.07 -2.23
C LYS A 150 -1.57 8.73 -2.32
N LYS A 151 -1.49 9.96 -2.88
CA LYS A 151 -0.24 10.72 -2.99
C LYS A 151 0.28 11.11 -1.61
N THR A 152 -0.57 11.63 -0.76
CA THR A 152 -0.19 12.09 0.58
C THR A 152 0.09 10.91 1.50
N TYR A 153 -0.68 9.83 1.39
CA TYR A 153 -0.41 8.58 2.08
C TYR A 153 1.04 8.09 1.84
N LYS A 154 1.48 8.05 0.57
CA LYS A 154 2.86 7.69 0.24
C LYS A 154 3.90 8.58 0.94
N LYS A 155 3.65 9.90 0.99
CA LYS A 155 4.55 10.83 1.68
C LYS A 155 4.57 10.58 3.18
N CYS A 156 3.40 10.39 3.80
CA CYS A 156 3.29 10.05 5.22
C CYS A 156 4.07 8.78 5.57
N ILE A 157 3.85 7.69 4.85
CA ILE A 157 4.57 6.42 5.07
C ILE A 157 6.08 6.61 4.90
N HIS A 158 6.51 7.38 3.91
CA HIS A 158 7.93 7.66 3.71
C HIS A 158 8.55 8.40 4.90
N GLU A 159 7.86 9.40 5.44
CA GLU A 159 8.34 10.12 6.62
C GLU A 159 8.36 9.22 7.87
N LEU A 160 7.32 8.41 8.08
CA LEU A 160 7.27 7.44 9.18
C LEU A 160 8.42 6.42 9.12
N LYS A 161 8.74 5.90 7.94
CA LYS A 161 9.85 4.94 7.75
C LYS A 161 11.22 5.54 8.09
N LYS A 162 11.43 6.84 7.91
CA LYS A 162 12.70 7.50 8.26
C LYS A 162 13.02 7.42 9.75
N GLU A 163 12.00 7.33 10.60
CA GLU A 163 12.18 7.27 12.05
C GLU A 163 12.78 5.93 12.51
N LYS A 164 12.65 4.86 11.73
CA LYS A 164 13.16 3.51 12.05
C LYS A 164 12.75 3.00 13.44
N GLN A 165 11.58 3.39 13.90
CA GLN A 165 11.15 3.16 15.29
C GLN A 165 10.47 1.82 15.47
N ILE A 166 9.86 1.26 14.42
CA ILE A 166 9.09 0.01 14.53
C ILE A 166 9.99 -1.15 14.93
N GLN A 167 11.17 -1.27 14.32
CA GLN A 167 12.12 -2.32 14.70
C GLN A 167 12.61 -2.17 16.14
N SER A 168 12.84 -0.92 16.61
CA SER A 168 13.22 -0.67 18.01
C SER A 168 12.13 -1.14 18.97
N ILE A 169 10.86 -0.83 18.68
CA ILE A 169 9.73 -1.27 19.51
C ILE A 169 9.70 -2.81 19.60
N PHE A 170 9.88 -3.50 18.47
CA PHE A 170 9.93 -4.96 18.48
C PHE A 170 11.11 -5.52 19.27
N ASN A 171 12.29 -4.89 19.18
CA ASN A 171 13.46 -5.30 19.96
C ASN A 171 13.22 -5.20 21.48
N ASP A 172 12.46 -4.19 21.89
CA ASP A 172 12.26 -3.88 23.31
C ASP A 172 11.09 -4.65 23.94
N THR A 173 10.10 -5.10 23.11
CA THR A 173 8.82 -5.60 23.63
C THR A 173 8.48 -7.04 23.21
N CYS A 174 9.22 -7.64 22.29
CA CYS A 174 8.96 -9.01 21.82
C CYS A 174 9.74 -10.07 22.60
N ASN A 175 9.14 -11.25 22.72
CA ASN A 175 9.85 -12.42 23.27
C ASN A 175 10.99 -12.89 22.36
N ILE A 176 10.74 -12.88 21.05
CA ILE A 176 11.73 -13.16 20.00
C ILE A 176 11.62 -12.03 18.98
N THR A 177 12.74 -11.36 18.76
CA THR A 177 12.84 -10.27 17.79
C THR A 177 12.66 -10.75 16.35
N PRO A 178 11.94 -10.03 15.49
CA PRO A 178 11.90 -10.31 14.05
C PRO A 178 13.29 -10.29 13.40
N ASP A 179 13.50 -11.19 12.46
CA ASP A 179 14.77 -11.30 11.71
C ASP A 179 14.80 -10.41 10.44
N ASN A 180 13.73 -9.73 10.13
CA ASN A 180 13.66 -8.80 9.00
C ASN A 180 13.85 -7.34 9.45
N GLU A 181 14.48 -6.57 8.57
CA GLU A 181 14.81 -5.17 8.81
C GLU A 181 13.57 -4.26 8.67
N GLU A 182 13.67 -3.03 9.21
CA GLU A 182 12.60 -2.01 9.23
C GLU A 182 11.90 -1.85 7.88
N ASP A 183 12.63 -1.75 6.77
CA ASP A 183 12.06 -1.53 5.44
C ASP A 183 11.13 -2.64 4.96
N THR A 184 11.30 -3.86 5.49
CA THR A 184 10.47 -5.03 5.19
C THR A 184 9.58 -5.46 6.35
N LEU A 185 9.81 -4.91 7.53
CA LEU A 185 8.98 -5.08 8.72
C LEU A 185 7.79 -4.11 8.68
N PHE A 186 8.05 -2.83 8.40
CA PHE A 186 7.05 -1.80 8.24
C PHE A 186 6.82 -1.56 6.74
N ASP A 187 5.74 -2.12 6.18
CA ASP A 187 5.42 -1.95 4.77
C ASP A 187 4.29 -0.94 4.53
N GLY A 188 4.51 -0.06 3.56
CA GLY A 188 3.49 0.83 3.05
C GLY A 188 2.77 0.19 1.88
N CYS A 189 1.52 -0.16 2.04
CA CYS A 189 0.70 -0.71 0.97
C CYS A 189 0.33 0.38 -0.04
N PHE A 190 1.03 0.46 -1.18
CA PHE A 190 0.85 1.56 -2.14
C PHE A 190 -0.08 1.24 -3.31
N THR A 191 -0.40 -0.02 -3.53
CA THR A 191 -1.15 -0.43 -4.74
C THR A 191 -2.44 -1.17 -4.45
N SER A 192 -2.44 -2.02 -3.44
CA SER A 192 -3.56 -2.90 -3.13
C SER A 192 -3.58 -3.28 -1.66
N TRP A 193 -4.76 -3.64 -1.18
CA TRP A 193 -5.00 -4.08 0.18
C TRP A 193 -5.85 -5.34 0.19
N GLN A 194 -5.58 -6.24 1.12
CA GLN A 194 -6.37 -7.45 1.30
C GLN A 194 -7.65 -7.10 2.08
N PRO A 195 -8.85 -7.25 1.48
CA PRO A 195 -10.08 -6.95 2.18
C PRO A 195 -10.32 -7.89 3.35
N TYR A 196 -11.06 -7.42 4.35
CA TYR A 196 -11.52 -8.24 5.46
C TYR A 196 -12.31 -9.46 4.95
N GLY A 197 -12.00 -10.64 5.47
CA GLY A 197 -12.58 -11.90 4.99
C GLY A 197 -11.94 -12.51 3.75
N CYS A 198 -10.88 -11.89 3.20
CA CYS A 198 -10.09 -12.43 2.09
C CYS A 198 -8.71 -12.88 2.57
N GLY A 199 -8.15 -13.92 1.97
CA GLY A 199 -6.86 -14.50 2.35
C GLY A 199 -6.07 -15.02 1.16
N LYS A 200 -4.74 -15.10 1.29
CA LYS A 200 -3.90 -15.81 0.31
C LYS A 200 -4.24 -17.30 0.32
N LYS A 201 -3.91 -17.99 -0.78
CA LYS A 201 -4.16 -19.44 -0.89
C LYS A 201 -3.58 -20.18 0.32
N ASN A 202 -4.42 -20.98 0.95
CA ASN A 202 -4.08 -21.76 2.16
C ASN A 202 -3.70 -20.93 3.39
N GLU A 203 -4.00 -19.63 3.41
CA GLU A 203 -3.81 -18.78 4.56
C GLU A 203 -5.16 -18.26 5.09
N SER A 204 -5.28 -18.12 6.40
CA SER A 204 -6.43 -17.43 7.01
C SER A 204 -6.41 -15.94 6.64
N TYR A 205 -7.57 -15.31 6.66
CA TYR A 205 -7.66 -13.85 6.54
C TYR A 205 -7.27 -13.18 7.87
N TYR A 206 -6.94 -11.91 7.82
CA TYR A 206 -6.72 -11.07 9.00
C TYR A 206 -8.07 -10.77 9.65
N LYS A 207 -8.21 -11.08 10.94
CA LYS A 207 -9.42 -10.83 11.74
C LYS A 207 -9.27 -9.53 12.51
N LEU A 208 -10.32 -8.75 12.65
CA LEU A 208 -10.36 -7.64 13.60
C LEU A 208 -10.30 -8.22 15.01
N THR A 209 -9.22 -7.97 15.73
CA THR A 209 -8.96 -8.55 17.05
C THR A 209 -9.04 -7.52 18.17
N LYS A 210 -8.68 -6.27 17.87
CA LYS A 210 -8.67 -5.18 18.85
C LYS A 210 -9.07 -3.88 18.18
N VAL A 211 -9.71 -3.02 18.96
CA VAL A 211 -9.98 -1.63 18.59
C VAL A 211 -9.45 -0.74 19.70
N PHE A 212 -8.81 0.34 19.31
CA PHE A 212 -8.31 1.36 20.23
C PHE A 212 -8.99 2.69 19.94
N THR A 213 -9.07 3.51 20.97
CA THR A 213 -9.38 4.94 20.89
C THR A 213 -8.23 5.74 21.47
N ILE A 214 -8.11 6.99 21.09
CA ILE A 214 -7.09 7.90 21.65
C ILE A 214 -7.74 8.79 22.71
N ASP A 215 -7.15 8.80 23.90
CA ASP A 215 -7.60 9.65 25.00
C ASP A 215 -7.15 11.12 24.85
N GLU A 216 -7.54 11.96 25.80
CA GLU A 216 -7.14 13.37 25.82
C GLU A 216 -5.62 13.57 25.97
N GLY A 217 -4.91 12.60 26.56
CA GLY A 217 -3.46 12.59 26.73
C GLY A 217 -2.67 12.02 25.55
N ASP A 218 -3.33 11.73 24.41
CA ASP A 218 -2.75 11.06 23.24
C ASP A 218 -2.31 9.61 23.48
N ASN A 219 -2.89 8.94 24.49
CA ASN A 219 -2.60 7.54 24.74
C ASN A 219 -3.64 6.63 24.08
N PRO A 220 -3.20 5.51 23.48
CA PRO A 220 -4.11 4.50 22.97
C PRO A 220 -4.77 3.74 24.12
N ILE A 221 -6.09 3.67 24.11
CA ILE A 221 -6.89 2.90 25.05
C ILE A 221 -7.65 1.83 24.27
N GLN A 222 -7.37 0.57 24.57
CA GLN A 222 -8.13 -0.54 24.00
C GLN A 222 -9.56 -0.53 24.57
N ILE A 223 -10.55 -0.65 23.70
CA ILE A 223 -11.94 -0.79 24.11
C ILE A 223 -12.15 -2.15 24.79
N ASP A 224 -13.04 -2.20 25.75
CA ASP A 224 -13.38 -3.43 26.45
C ASP A 224 -14.12 -4.43 25.56
N GLU A 225 -14.10 -5.71 25.96
CA GLU A 225 -14.66 -6.83 25.20
C GLU A 225 -16.17 -6.66 24.93
N ASN A 226 -16.94 -6.18 25.91
CA ASN A 226 -18.38 -5.98 25.73
C ASN A 226 -18.69 -4.90 24.69
N THR A 227 -17.95 -3.81 24.73
CA THR A 227 -18.03 -2.74 23.75
C THR A 227 -17.61 -3.25 22.37
N PHE A 228 -16.52 -4.04 22.29
CA PHE A 228 -16.06 -4.64 21.07
C PHE A 228 -17.12 -5.56 20.45
N GLU A 229 -17.66 -6.51 21.21
CA GLU A 229 -18.70 -7.42 20.74
C GLU A 229 -19.98 -6.70 20.30
N THR A 230 -20.34 -5.62 20.98
CA THR A 230 -21.55 -4.85 20.68
C THR A 230 -21.45 -4.08 19.38
N TYR A 231 -20.32 -3.40 19.14
CA TYR A 231 -20.20 -2.43 18.03
C TYR A 231 -19.42 -2.95 16.83
N TYR A 232 -18.58 -4.00 16.99
CA TYR A 232 -17.69 -4.52 15.96
C TYR A 232 -17.98 -5.99 15.57
N SER A 233 -19.21 -6.45 15.77
CA SER A 233 -19.65 -7.82 15.43
C SER A 233 -20.20 -7.94 13.99
N ASP A 234 -20.64 -6.84 13.37
CA ASP A 234 -21.17 -6.87 12.00
C ASP A 234 -20.05 -6.88 10.95
N ASN A 235 -19.72 -8.07 10.49
CA ASN A 235 -18.69 -8.30 9.48
C ASN A 235 -18.86 -7.50 8.17
N LEU A 236 -20.11 -7.19 7.80
CA LEU A 236 -20.37 -6.39 6.59
C LEU A 236 -20.00 -4.93 6.81
N THR A 237 -20.33 -4.39 7.98
CA THR A 237 -19.93 -3.03 8.36
C THR A 237 -18.41 -2.93 8.48
N ILE A 238 -17.75 -3.91 9.10
CA ILE A 238 -16.28 -3.95 9.18
C ILE A 238 -15.67 -3.90 7.78
N LEU A 239 -16.08 -4.81 6.87
CA LEU A 239 -15.56 -4.87 5.52
C LEU A 239 -15.77 -3.56 4.75
N LYS A 240 -16.94 -2.95 4.85
CA LYS A 240 -17.24 -1.66 4.21
C LYS A 240 -16.40 -0.51 4.75
N THR A 241 -16.25 -0.45 6.05
CA THR A 241 -15.47 0.61 6.72
C THR A 241 -14.01 0.55 6.33
N MET A 242 -13.48 -0.66 6.14
CA MET A 242 -12.08 -0.89 5.76
C MET A 242 -11.81 -0.84 4.26
N SER A 243 -12.83 -0.73 3.41
CA SER A 243 -12.65 -0.74 1.96
C SER A 243 -11.71 0.37 1.49
N MET A 244 -10.80 0.01 0.60
CA MET A 244 -9.88 0.93 -0.08
C MET A 244 -10.48 1.57 -1.32
N CYS A 245 -11.68 1.14 -1.72
CA CYS A 245 -12.35 1.61 -2.92
C CYS A 245 -13.41 2.69 -2.60
N TYR A 246 -13.68 3.55 -3.59
CA TYR A 246 -14.84 4.45 -3.60
C TYR A 246 -14.94 5.45 -2.45
N ARG A 247 -13.82 5.95 -1.96
CA ARG A 247 -13.79 7.15 -1.11
C ARG A 247 -13.82 8.38 -2.02
N GLU A 248 -14.63 9.38 -1.65
CA GLU A 248 -14.92 10.49 -2.55
C GLU A 248 -13.97 11.68 -2.38
N LYS A 249 -13.43 11.87 -1.18
CA LYS A 249 -12.56 13.00 -0.85
C LYS A 249 -11.75 12.75 0.43
N GLU A 250 -10.68 13.53 0.59
CA GLU A 250 -9.94 13.61 1.84
C GLU A 250 -10.79 14.23 2.96
N THR A 251 -10.59 13.75 4.18
CA THR A 251 -11.28 14.27 5.37
C THR A 251 -10.34 14.97 6.35
N ILE A 252 -9.05 15.07 6.04
CA ILE A 252 -8.01 15.62 6.90
C ILE A 252 -7.39 16.88 6.31
N GLN A 253 -6.78 17.70 7.17
CA GLN A 253 -5.94 18.83 6.79
C GLN A 253 -4.48 18.53 7.14
N TYR A 254 -3.57 19.00 6.28
CA TYR A 254 -2.12 18.81 6.52
C TYR A 254 -1.58 19.95 7.37
N LEU A 255 -0.73 19.60 8.31
CA LEU A 255 0.08 20.57 9.03
C LEU A 255 1.28 21.04 8.19
N PRO A 256 1.91 22.17 8.52
CA PRO A 256 2.95 22.77 7.70
C PRO A 256 4.11 21.85 7.27
N PRO A 257 4.61 20.91 8.07
CA PRO A 257 5.67 20.01 7.62
C PRO A 257 5.28 19.18 6.41
N LEU A 258 4.15 18.48 6.48
CA LEU A 258 3.67 17.65 5.36
C LEU A 258 3.12 18.50 4.22
N GLN A 259 2.42 19.61 4.52
CA GLN A 259 1.94 20.57 3.52
C GLN A 259 3.11 21.11 2.69
N SER A 260 4.23 21.47 3.33
CA SER A 260 5.41 21.97 2.61
C SER A 260 6.03 20.92 1.68
N ILE A 261 5.98 19.63 2.06
CA ILE A 261 6.44 18.51 1.23
C ILE A 261 5.51 18.31 0.02
N VAL A 262 4.21 18.35 0.25
CA VAL A 262 3.18 18.26 -0.80
C VAL A 262 3.29 19.44 -1.76
N ASP A 263 3.42 20.67 -1.24
CA ASP A 263 3.53 21.89 -2.04
C ASP A 263 4.82 21.94 -2.86
N LYS A 264 5.94 21.48 -2.32
CA LYS A 264 7.18 21.35 -3.09
C LYS A 264 7.02 20.38 -4.25
N GLY A 265 6.32 19.26 -4.03
CA GLY A 265 5.97 18.31 -5.07
C GLY A 265 5.08 18.95 -6.16
N LEU A 266 4.11 19.79 -5.79
CA LEU A 266 3.26 20.51 -6.72
C LEU A 266 4.01 21.64 -7.44
N LYS A 267 4.86 22.42 -6.76
CA LYS A 267 5.67 23.50 -7.37
C LYS A 267 6.65 22.95 -8.40
N ASN A 268 7.25 21.80 -8.16
CA ASN A 268 8.09 21.11 -9.14
C ASN A 268 7.31 20.69 -10.40
N LEU A 269 5.97 20.57 -10.31
CA LEU A 269 5.08 20.33 -11.44
C LEU A 269 4.66 21.62 -12.16
N THR A 270 4.68 22.78 -11.48
CA THR A 270 4.17 24.07 -12.01
C THR A 270 5.26 25.10 -12.34
N SER A 271 6.49 24.94 -11.84
CA SER A 271 7.55 25.97 -11.96
C SER A 271 8.53 25.75 -13.11
N SER A 272 8.31 24.81 -14.00
CA SER A 272 9.13 24.66 -15.20
C SER A 272 8.56 25.47 -16.36
N ASN A 273 8.73 26.79 -16.32
CA ASN A 273 8.71 27.65 -17.50
C ASN A 273 9.99 27.46 -18.36
N THR A 274 10.68 26.38 -18.21
CA THR A 274 11.78 25.94 -19.06
C THR A 274 11.55 24.47 -19.38
N SER A 275 11.59 24.13 -20.65
CA SER A 275 11.61 22.79 -21.19
C SER A 275 12.67 21.94 -20.49
N GLY A 276 12.31 21.30 -19.42
CA GLY A 276 13.20 20.49 -18.62
C GLY A 276 12.47 19.28 -18.01
N PHE A 277 13.10 18.14 -18.09
CA PHE A 277 12.70 16.94 -17.39
C PHE A 277 12.52 17.21 -15.88
N VAL A 278 11.32 17.09 -15.38
CA VAL A 278 11.11 16.97 -13.95
C VAL A 278 11.22 15.50 -13.58
N MET A 279 12.42 15.08 -13.22
CA MET A 279 12.58 13.83 -12.49
C MET A 279 11.93 14.03 -11.11
N VAL A 280 10.70 13.56 -10.95
CA VAL A 280 10.18 13.28 -9.62
C VAL A 280 11.00 12.11 -9.12
N ASN A 281 11.96 12.38 -8.23
CA ASN A 281 12.72 11.34 -7.53
C ASN A 281 11.73 10.59 -6.63
N ASN A 282 11.02 9.64 -7.22
CA ASN A 282 10.33 8.61 -6.49
C ASN A 282 11.26 7.41 -6.52
N ASN A 283 11.83 7.05 -5.37
CA ASN A 283 12.44 5.74 -5.14
C ASN A 283 11.40 4.61 -5.18
N ASP A 284 10.38 4.75 -6.00
CA ASP A 284 9.36 3.73 -6.21
C ASP A 284 9.80 2.84 -7.38
N ILE A 285 10.28 1.67 -7.04
CA ILE A 285 10.74 0.59 -7.95
C ILE A 285 9.62 0.05 -8.86
N TYR A 286 8.42 0.59 -8.81
CA TYR A 286 7.30 0.17 -9.66
C TYR A 286 6.67 1.37 -10.39
N GLY A 287 7.19 1.58 -11.60
CA GLY A 287 6.49 2.09 -12.77
C GLY A 287 5.48 3.23 -12.60
N GLN A 288 5.94 4.46 -12.37
CA GLN A 288 5.20 5.62 -12.84
C GLN A 288 5.89 6.14 -14.10
N VAL A 289 5.13 6.16 -15.19
CA VAL A 289 5.54 6.79 -16.46
C VAL A 289 5.85 8.27 -16.17
N PRO A 290 6.99 8.81 -16.57
CA PRO A 290 7.27 10.25 -16.46
C PRO A 290 6.22 11.01 -17.25
N CYS A 291 5.46 11.90 -16.58
CA CYS A 291 4.52 12.80 -17.26
C CYS A 291 5.29 14.02 -17.74
N TYR A 292 5.20 14.32 -19.00
CA TYR A 292 5.70 15.57 -19.61
C TYR A 292 4.56 16.58 -19.64
N VAL A 293 4.79 17.79 -19.12
CA VAL A 293 3.81 18.91 -19.18
C VAL A 293 4.34 19.93 -20.17
N ASP A 294 3.62 20.15 -21.25
CA ASP A 294 3.89 21.25 -22.17
C ASP A 294 3.14 22.54 -21.76
N ASN A 295 3.43 23.66 -22.46
CA ASN A 295 2.88 24.98 -22.14
C ASN A 295 1.35 25.11 -22.30
N ASN A 296 0.65 24.04 -22.71
CA ASN A 296 -0.80 24.02 -22.94
C ASN A 296 -1.57 23.17 -21.92
N ASN A 297 -0.94 22.72 -20.81
CA ASN A 297 -1.52 21.82 -19.80
C ASN A 297 -2.02 20.46 -20.35
N ILE A 298 -1.57 20.06 -21.51
CA ILE A 298 -1.85 18.74 -22.06
C ILE A 298 -0.77 17.80 -21.55
N ILE A 299 -1.15 16.82 -20.72
CA ILE A 299 -0.26 15.74 -20.32
C ILE A 299 -0.08 14.83 -21.55
N ASN A 300 1.04 14.97 -22.24
CA ASN A 300 1.43 14.01 -23.26
C ASN A 300 2.32 12.97 -22.60
N PRO A 301 1.87 11.71 -22.40
CA PRO A 301 2.70 10.66 -21.81
C PRO A 301 3.86 10.22 -22.72
N TYR A 302 3.95 10.76 -23.94
CA TYR A 302 4.91 10.33 -24.94
C TYR A 302 5.62 11.54 -25.56
N LYS A 303 6.69 12.02 -24.92
CA LYS A 303 7.60 12.96 -25.59
C LYS A 303 8.41 12.17 -26.64
N ILE A 304 8.42 12.65 -27.89
CA ILE A 304 9.39 12.18 -28.87
C ILE A 304 10.74 12.74 -28.44
N VAL A 305 11.66 11.86 -28.07
CA VAL A 305 13.04 12.22 -27.71
C VAL A 305 13.70 12.84 -28.93
N GLU A 306 14.21 14.07 -28.79
CA GLU A 306 14.94 14.76 -29.88
C GLU A 306 16.24 14.06 -30.21
N GLU A 307 16.77 14.27 -31.41
CA GLU A 307 17.89 13.50 -31.92
C GLU A 307 19.20 13.69 -31.12
N GLU A 308 19.37 14.86 -30.52
CA GLU A 308 20.50 15.16 -29.62
C GLU A 308 20.39 14.46 -28.28
N GLU A 309 19.19 14.46 -27.68
CA GLU A 309 18.87 13.70 -26.45
C GLU A 309 19.04 12.20 -26.69
N LEU A 310 18.59 11.72 -27.85
CA LEU A 310 18.73 10.31 -28.23
C LEU A 310 20.21 9.88 -28.27
N LYS A 311 21.10 10.67 -28.90
CA LYS A 311 22.53 10.40 -28.92
C LYS A 311 23.16 10.39 -27.54
N LEU A 312 22.73 11.31 -26.66
CA LEU A 312 23.19 11.34 -25.26
C LEU A 312 22.78 10.08 -24.52
N ILE A 313 21.50 9.65 -24.63
CA ILE A 313 20.99 8.45 -24.00
C ILE A 313 21.71 7.20 -24.50
N GLN A 314 21.94 7.09 -25.82
CA GLN A 314 22.69 6.00 -26.41
C GLN A 314 24.13 5.96 -25.91
N GLY A 315 24.77 7.12 -25.76
CA GLY A 315 26.08 7.25 -25.14
C GLY A 315 26.10 6.78 -23.71
N LEU A 316 25.09 7.14 -22.90
CA LEU A 316 24.97 6.69 -21.51
C LEU A 316 24.75 5.17 -21.41
N VAL A 317 23.92 4.59 -22.27
CA VAL A 317 23.73 3.13 -22.33
C VAL A 317 25.02 2.41 -22.64
N SER A 318 25.81 2.93 -23.61
CA SER A 318 27.10 2.33 -23.98
C SER A 318 28.15 2.39 -22.85
N CYS A 319 28.00 3.27 -21.89
CA CYS A 319 28.87 3.39 -20.72
C CYS A 319 28.49 2.45 -19.56
N LEU A 320 27.36 1.73 -19.66
CA LEU A 320 26.95 0.81 -18.61
C LEU A 320 27.86 -0.43 -18.57
N SER A 321 28.12 -0.94 -17.36
CA SER A 321 28.98 -2.11 -17.21
C SER A 321 28.31 -3.40 -17.69
N SER A 322 29.12 -4.34 -18.20
CA SER A 322 28.67 -5.69 -18.58
C SER A 322 28.00 -6.47 -17.42
N GLU A 323 28.34 -6.15 -16.18
CA GLU A 323 27.68 -6.71 -14.99
C GLU A 323 26.19 -6.37 -14.93
N ARG A 324 25.80 -5.16 -15.39
CA ARG A 324 24.37 -4.77 -15.49
C ARG A 324 23.62 -5.54 -16.57
N ALA A 325 24.29 -5.93 -17.63
CA ALA A 325 23.71 -6.73 -18.71
C ALA A 325 23.54 -8.21 -18.33
N SER A 326 24.39 -8.74 -17.46
CA SER A 326 24.36 -10.13 -17.01
C SER A 326 23.41 -10.40 -15.84
N ASP A 327 23.01 -9.39 -15.10
CA ASP A 327 22.01 -9.48 -14.04
C ASP A 327 20.62 -9.12 -14.59
N TYR A 328 19.70 -10.09 -14.56
CA TYR A 328 18.36 -9.91 -15.15
C TYR A 328 17.61 -8.70 -14.58
N SER A 329 17.68 -8.43 -13.27
CA SER A 329 16.94 -7.32 -12.66
C SER A 329 17.55 -5.97 -13.05
N LYS A 330 18.86 -5.88 -13.12
CA LYS A 330 19.58 -4.67 -13.58
C LYS A 330 19.34 -4.43 -15.07
N TRP A 331 19.42 -5.47 -15.89
CA TRP A 331 19.11 -5.41 -17.32
C TRP A 331 17.66 -4.97 -17.59
N LEU A 332 16.70 -5.56 -16.87
CA LEU A 332 15.27 -5.17 -16.97
C LEU A 332 15.05 -3.71 -16.57
N SER A 333 15.73 -3.24 -15.51
CA SER A 333 15.63 -1.84 -15.05
C SER A 333 16.09 -0.86 -16.11
N VAL A 334 17.19 -1.15 -16.82
CA VAL A 334 17.65 -0.35 -17.95
C VAL A 334 16.60 -0.35 -19.07
N GLY A 335 16.05 -1.52 -19.41
CA GLY A 335 15.02 -1.64 -20.44
C GLY A 335 13.76 -0.85 -20.12
N LEU A 336 13.29 -0.87 -18.86
CA LEU A 336 12.13 -0.08 -18.43
C LEU A 336 12.41 1.43 -18.54
N CYS A 337 13.61 1.89 -18.18
CA CYS A 337 13.99 3.28 -18.35
C CYS A 337 13.93 3.70 -19.83
N LEU A 338 14.51 2.90 -20.72
CA LEU A 338 14.54 3.19 -22.16
C LEU A 338 13.14 3.09 -22.79
N HIS A 339 12.33 2.12 -22.38
CA HIS A 339 10.94 1.98 -22.81
C HIS A 339 10.10 3.22 -22.46
N ASN A 340 10.30 3.80 -21.26
CA ASN A 340 9.56 4.98 -20.82
C ASN A 340 9.90 6.25 -21.61
N LEU A 341 11.00 6.26 -22.34
CA LEU A 341 11.36 7.34 -23.27
C LEU A 341 10.69 7.20 -24.64
N ASN A 342 9.93 6.13 -24.83
CA ASN A 342 9.08 5.84 -25.99
C ASN A 342 9.73 6.10 -27.35
N ASN A 343 10.98 5.64 -27.54
CA ASN A 343 11.67 5.74 -28.81
C ASN A 343 12.13 4.35 -29.27
N GLU A 344 11.68 3.93 -30.45
CA GLU A 344 11.98 2.60 -31.01
C GLU A 344 13.47 2.35 -31.20
N LYS A 345 14.28 3.38 -31.47
CA LYS A 345 15.73 3.27 -31.57
C LYS A 345 16.35 2.80 -30.26
N LEU A 346 15.85 3.24 -29.12
CA LEU A 346 16.33 2.84 -27.78
C LEU A 346 16.04 1.37 -27.44
N LEU A 347 15.03 0.78 -28.03
CA LEU A 347 14.77 -0.65 -27.91
C LEU A 347 15.91 -1.48 -28.58
N VAL A 348 16.46 -0.99 -29.67
CA VAL A 348 17.59 -1.63 -30.32
C VAL A 348 18.84 -1.55 -29.47
N ASP A 349 19.08 -0.42 -28.82
CA ASP A 349 20.21 -0.23 -27.89
C ASP A 349 20.10 -1.10 -26.66
N TRP A 350 18.89 -1.23 -26.07
CA TRP A 350 18.65 -2.16 -24.98
C TRP A 350 18.92 -3.62 -25.35
N LYS A 351 18.54 -4.04 -26.56
CA LYS A 351 18.79 -5.41 -27.03
C LYS A 351 20.26 -5.70 -27.25
N LYS A 352 21.06 -4.66 -27.53
CA LYS A 352 22.52 -4.78 -27.69
C LYS A 352 23.26 -4.73 -26.36
N PHE A 353 22.70 -4.05 -25.38
CA PHE A 353 23.15 -3.99 -24.00
C PHE A 353 22.89 -5.31 -23.27
#